data_5c0c1ad80cd217a38f9d5fc036dd355b
#
_entry.id   5c0c1ad80cd217a38f9d5fc036dd355b
#
_cell.length_a   1.000
_cell.length_b   1.000
_cell.length_c   1.000
_cell.angle_alpha   90.00
_cell.angle_beta   90.00
_cell.angle_gamma   90.00
#
_symmetry.space_group_name_H-M   'P 1'
#
loop_
_entity.id
_entity.type
_entity.pdbx_description
1 polymer ?
#
loop_
_entity_poly.entity_id
_entity_poly.type
_entity_poly.pdbx_seq_one_letter_code
_entity_poly.pdbx_strand_id
1 'polypeptide(L)'
;IVACLVGSEMCIRDSNITQTIQSIQKAINDANSNSGCIIKDVVVGIAGQHIRSIQHSDYITRENPESVINDEDIQRLVQQVYKLVMLPGEEIIHVLPQEYKVDGQGEIKEPIGMHGGRLEANFHVVVGQVSSIKNIGRCIKSAGLSMASITLEPLASSKAVLSFEEKEAGVALIDIGGGTTDLAIFKDGII
;
A
#
# COMPACT_ATOMS: atom_id res chain seq x y z
N ILE A 1 13.60 7.78 -4.70
CA ILE A 1 14.24 7.79 -3.36
C ILE A 1 13.13 7.68 -2.36
N VAL A 2 13.06 6.56 -1.65
CA VAL A 2 12.13 6.37 -0.53
C VAL A 2 12.80 7.01 0.68
N ALA A 3 12.32 8.18 1.09
CA ALA A 3 12.73 8.77 2.37
C ALA A 3 11.80 8.21 3.44
N CYS A 4 12.28 7.26 4.22
CA CYS A 4 11.60 6.79 5.41
C CYS A 4 11.76 7.86 6.50
N LEU A 5 10.69 8.55 6.86
CA LEU A 5 10.68 9.53 7.94
C LEU A 5 10.43 8.80 9.26
N VAL A 6 11.50 8.22 9.80
CA VAL A 6 11.48 7.55 11.10
C VAL A 6 11.09 8.56 12.18
N GLY A 7 10.03 8.30 12.93
CA GLY A 7 9.62 9.07 14.10
C GLY A 7 8.49 10.09 13.89
N SER A 8 7.97 10.26 12.66
CA SER A 8 6.88 11.22 12.40
C SER A 8 5.49 10.74 12.85
N GLU A 9 5.27 9.46 13.03
CA GLU A 9 3.97 8.89 13.38
C GLU A 9 3.46 9.33 14.75
N MET A 10 4.34 9.38 15.73
CA MET A 10 3.99 9.85 17.07
C MET A 10 3.66 11.36 17.08
N CYS A 11 4.27 12.14 16.18
CA CYS A 11 4.05 13.59 16.07
C CYS A 11 2.70 13.94 15.42
N ILE A 12 2.18 13.13 14.50
CA ILE A 12 0.89 13.40 13.82
C ILE A 12 -0.27 13.13 14.78
N ARG A 13 -0.12 12.23 15.72
CA ARG A 13 -1.17 11.87 16.68
C ARG A 13 -1.26 12.85 17.87
N ASP A 14 -0.14 13.46 18.26
CA ASP A 14 -0.02 14.27 19.48
C ASP A 14 0.31 15.74 19.23
N SER A 15 -0.25 16.37 18.20
CA SER A 15 -0.48 17.80 18.22
C SER A 15 0.58 18.77 17.70
N ASN A 16 1.65 18.40 17.05
CA ASN A 16 2.51 19.46 16.51
C ASN A 16 2.82 19.33 15.01
N ILE A 17 1.80 19.63 14.18
CA ILE A 17 1.93 19.74 12.71
C ILE A 17 3.16 20.57 12.33
N THR A 18 3.47 21.64 13.07
CA THR A 18 4.64 22.49 12.83
C THR A 18 5.96 21.73 13.00
N GLN A 19 6.09 20.94 14.06
CA GLN A 19 7.30 20.12 14.27
C GLN A 19 7.45 19.05 13.21
N THR A 20 6.35 18.41 12.80
CA THR A 20 6.35 17.42 11.72
C THR A 20 6.83 18.08 10.41
N ILE A 21 6.31 19.24 10.04
CA ILE A 21 6.76 19.99 8.85
C ILE A 21 8.25 20.30 8.92
N GLN A 22 8.75 20.78 10.05
CA GLN A 22 10.18 21.08 10.25
C GLN A 22 11.05 19.81 10.11
N SER A 23 10.61 18.68 10.67
CA SER A 23 11.32 17.40 10.53
C SER A 23 11.38 16.93 9.07
N ILE A 24 10.27 17.04 8.33
CA ILE A 24 10.21 16.74 6.91
C ILE A 24 11.18 17.65 6.12
N GLN A 25 11.13 18.96 6.36
CA GLN A 25 12.00 19.91 5.70
C GLN A 25 13.48 19.63 5.96
N LYS A 26 13.84 19.31 7.21
CA LYS A 26 15.20 18.93 7.57
C LYS A 26 15.67 17.70 6.82
N ALA A 27 14.85 16.60 6.85
CA ALA A 27 15.20 15.35 6.19
C ALA A 27 15.39 15.54 4.65
N ILE A 28 14.52 16.33 4.02
CA ILE A 28 14.62 16.63 2.58
C ILE A 28 15.84 17.50 2.27
N ASN A 29 16.15 18.50 3.10
CA ASN A 29 17.36 19.32 2.92
C ASN A 29 18.62 18.49 3.05
N ASP A 30 18.68 17.60 4.03
CA ASP A 30 19.81 16.67 4.21
C ASP A 30 19.93 15.72 3.02
N ALA A 31 18.82 15.17 2.52
CA ALA A 31 18.79 14.30 1.35
C ALA A 31 19.22 15.05 0.06
N ASN A 32 18.73 16.27 -0.15
CA ASN A 32 19.12 17.12 -1.29
C ASN A 32 20.63 17.43 -1.25
N SER A 33 21.14 17.78 -0.07
CA SER A 33 22.57 18.10 0.11
C SER A 33 23.48 16.90 -0.15
N ASN A 34 23.06 15.71 0.30
CA ASN A 34 23.85 14.49 0.14
C ASN A 34 23.76 13.90 -1.27
N SER A 35 22.62 14.05 -1.95
CA SER A 35 22.42 13.48 -3.29
C SER A 35 22.78 14.43 -4.44
N GLY A 36 22.85 15.74 -4.18
CA GLY A 36 22.96 16.77 -5.21
C GLY A 36 21.70 16.94 -6.08
N CYS A 37 20.59 16.28 -5.71
CA CYS A 37 19.32 16.33 -6.43
C CYS A 37 18.32 17.21 -5.68
N ILE A 38 17.40 17.84 -6.42
CA ILE A 38 16.28 18.57 -5.83
C ILE A 38 15.07 17.64 -5.80
N ILE A 39 14.70 17.16 -4.62
CA ILE A 39 13.57 16.28 -4.40
C ILE A 39 12.29 17.15 -4.36
N LYS A 40 11.31 16.83 -5.21
CA LYS A 40 10.00 17.50 -5.27
C LYS A 40 8.85 16.55 -4.95
N ASP A 41 8.94 15.31 -5.43
CA ASP A 41 7.89 14.30 -5.26
C ASP A 41 8.37 13.22 -4.29
N VAL A 42 7.49 12.83 -3.38
CA VAL A 42 7.79 11.84 -2.34
C VAL A 42 6.71 10.76 -2.28
N VAL A 43 7.13 9.53 -2.00
CA VAL A 43 6.26 8.44 -1.57
C VAL A 43 6.25 8.44 -0.04
N VAL A 44 5.06 8.40 0.54
CA VAL A 44 4.89 8.51 1.99
C VAL A 44 4.51 7.15 2.56
N GLY A 45 5.31 6.68 3.52
CA GLY A 45 4.97 5.50 4.33
C GLY A 45 3.87 5.84 5.34
N ILE A 46 2.96 4.90 5.56
CA ILE A 46 1.92 5.00 6.58
C ILE A 46 1.83 3.68 7.34
N ALA A 47 1.76 3.77 8.67
CA ALA A 47 1.57 2.65 9.58
C ALA A 47 0.77 3.07 10.82
N GLY A 48 0.51 2.16 11.73
CA GLY A 48 -0.09 2.46 13.02
C GLY A 48 -1.60 2.20 13.12
N GLN A 49 -2.19 2.59 14.26
CA GLN A 49 -3.55 2.19 14.68
C GLN A 49 -4.69 2.77 13.82
N HIS A 50 -4.40 3.74 12.95
CA HIS A 50 -5.37 4.34 12.03
C HIS A 50 -5.50 3.56 10.72
N ILE A 51 -4.75 2.46 10.60
CA ILE A 51 -4.80 1.52 9.50
C ILE A 51 -5.47 0.23 9.98
N ARG A 52 -6.35 -0.32 9.18
CA ARG A 52 -6.94 -1.64 9.40
C ARG A 52 -7.04 -2.41 8.09
N SER A 53 -7.14 -3.70 8.19
CA SER A 53 -7.31 -4.59 7.05
C SER A 53 -8.69 -5.25 7.08
N ILE A 54 -9.24 -5.46 5.90
CA ILE A 54 -10.44 -6.28 5.71
C ILE A 54 -10.16 -7.29 4.60
N GLN A 55 -10.77 -8.46 4.70
CA GLN A 55 -10.81 -9.45 3.62
C GLN A 55 -12.06 -9.19 2.78
N HIS A 56 -11.90 -9.19 1.47
CA HIS A 56 -12.98 -9.01 0.53
C HIS A 56 -12.81 -9.93 -0.67
N SER A 57 -13.91 -10.48 -1.16
CA SER A 57 -13.92 -11.28 -2.39
C SER A 57 -14.83 -10.60 -3.41
N ASP A 58 -14.36 -10.50 -4.62
CA ASP A 58 -15.13 -9.90 -5.71
C ASP A 58 -14.82 -10.60 -7.04
N TYR A 59 -15.64 -10.35 -8.05
CA TYR A 59 -15.51 -10.97 -9.34
C TYR A 59 -15.95 -10.05 -10.48
N ILE A 60 -15.44 -10.33 -11.66
CA ILE A 60 -15.94 -9.78 -12.92
C ILE A 60 -16.37 -10.90 -13.85
N THR A 61 -17.40 -10.64 -14.64
CA THR A 61 -17.75 -11.45 -15.80
C THR A 61 -17.14 -10.83 -17.03
N ARG A 62 -16.45 -11.62 -17.83
CA ARG A 62 -15.78 -11.20 -19.05
C ARG A 62 -16.75 -11.29 -20.23
N GLU A 63 -16.68 -10.30 -21.11
CA GLU A 63 -17.55 -10.25 -22.28
C GLU A 63 -17.19 -11.34 -23.31
N ASN A 64 -15.89 -11.66 -23.41
CA ASN A 64 -15.39 -12.67 -24.34
C ASN A 64 -14.62 -13.78 -23.59
N PRO A 65 -15.28 -14.90 -23.21
CA PRO A 65 -14.63 -16.03 -22.55
C PRO A 65 -13.56 -16.73 -23.38
N GLU A 66 -13.65 -16.62 -24.71
CA GLU A 66 -12.70 -17.25 -25.64
C GLU A 66 -11.35 -16.52 -25.71
N SER A 67 -11.30 -15.26 -25.28
CA SER A 67 -10.03 -14.53 -25.17
C SER A 67 -9.33 -14.91 -23.86
N VAL A 68 -8.00 -14.78 -23.83
CA VAL A 68 -7.22 -14.97 -22.61
C VAL A 68 -7.41 -13.79 -21.63
N ILE A 69 -7.32 -14.07 -20.35
CA ILE A 69 -7.29 -13.07 -19.28
C ILE A 69 -6.02 -12.23 -19.45
N ASN A 70 -6.16 -10.93 -19.33
CA ASN A 70 -5.07 -9.96 -19.47
C ASN A 70 -5.02 -8.99 -18.27
N ASP A 71 -4.03 -8.08 -18.28
CA ASP A 71 -3.85 -7.08 -17.23
C ASP A 71 -5.07 -6.16 -17.07
N GLU A 72 -5.78 -5.84 -18.15
CA GLU A 72 -6.97 -4.98 -18.09
C GLU A 72 -8.10 -5.64 -17.31
N ASP A 73 -8.28 -6.95 -17.43
CA ASP A 73 -9.27 -7.72 -16.65
C ASP A 73 -8.94 -7.64 -15.15
N ILE A 74 -7.66 -7.84 -14.81
CA ILE A 74 -7.20 -7.73 -13.41
C ILE A 74 -7.39 -6.32 -12.88
N GLN A 75 -6.98 -5.30 -13.64
CA GLN A 75 -7.16 -3.91 -13.25
C GLN A 75 -8.64 -3.55 -13.08
N ARG A 76 -9.52 -4.04 -13.96
CA ARG A 76 -10.96 -3.84 -13.85
C ARG A 76 -11.52 -4.43 -12.55
N LEU A 77 -11.10 -5.63 -12.18
CA LEU A 77 -11.49 -6.29 -10.93
C LEU A 77 -10.97 -5.50 -9.71
N VAL A 78 -9.71 -5.09 -9.71
CA VAL A 78 -9.11 -4.27 -8.64
C VAL A 78 -9.82 -2.93 -8.51
N GLN A 79 -10.12 -2.25 -9.65
CA GLN A 79 -10.83 -0.97 -9.65
C GLN A 79 -12.26 -1.08 -9.12
N GLN A 80 -12.91 -2.23 -9.28
CA GLN A 80 -14.22 -2.48 -8.70
C GLN A 80 -14.15 -2.50 -7.16
N VAL A 81 -13.12 -3.14 -6.60
CA VAL A 81 -12.90 -3.17 -5.14
C VAL A 81 -12.58 -1.78 -4.59
N TYR A 82 -11.85 -0.93 -5.32
CA TYR A 82 -11.63 0.46 -4.90
C TYR A 82 -12.92 1.30 -4.80
N LYS A 83 -14.02 0.87 -5.43
CA LYS A 83 -15.32 1.55 -5.37
C LYS A 83 -16.20 1.09 -4.22
N LEU A 84 -15.72 0.17 -3.38
CA LEU A 84 -16.46 -0.27 -2.21
C LEU A 84 -16.79 0.91 -1.29
N VAL A 85 -18.00 0.89 -0.78
CA VAL A 85 -18.44 1.90 0.19
C VAL A 85 -17.82 1.57 1.55
N MET A 86 -16.95 2.46 2.02
CA MET A 86 -16.32 2.37 3.33
C MET A 86 -17.16 3.08 4.39
N LEU A 87 -16.82 2.84 5.66
CA LEU A 87 -17.43 3.58 6.76
C LEU A 87 -17.11 5.08 6.66
N PRO A 88 -17.98 5.96 7.16
CA PRO A 88 -17.70 7.40 7.16
C PRO A 88 -16.35 7.71 7.80
N GLY A 89 -15.50 8.44 7.08
CA GLY A 89 -14.16 8.80 7.54
C GLY A 89 -13.07 7.79 7.22
N GLU A 90 -13.37 6.76 6.44
CA GLU A 90 -12.41 5.76 5.97
C GLU A 90 -12.25 5.80 4.45
N GLU A 91 -11.05 5.47 3.97
CA GLU A 91 -10.75 5.28 2.54
C GLU A 91 -9.82 4.10 2.31
N ILE A 92 -9.92 3.49 1.14
CA ILE A 92 -9.05 2.38 0.74
C ILE A 92 -7.69 2.94 0.32
N ILE A 93 -6.63 2.43 0.95
CA ILE A 93 -5.24 2.76 0.63
C ILE A 93 -4.68 1.74 -0.37
N HIS A 94 -4.86 0.44 -0.09
CA HIS A 94 -4.39 -0.64 -0.95
C HIS A 94 -5.45 -1.72 -1.14
N VAL A 95 -5.46 -2.29 -2.34
CA VAL A 95 -6.19 -3.50 -2.70
C VAL A 95 -5.15 -4.51 -3.16
N LEU A 96 -4.91 -5.53 -2.36
CA LEU A 96 -3.86 -6.53 -2.57
C LEU A 96 -4.50 -7.87 -2.89
N PRO A 97 -4.44 -8.34 -4.16
CA PRO A 97 -4.92 -9.67 -4.50
C PRO A 97 -4.15 -10.73 -3.74
N GLN A 98 -4.87 -11.75 -3.24
CA GLN A 98 -4.29 -12.87 -2.50
C GLN A 98 -4.31 -14.14 -3.36
N GLU A 99 -5.43 -14.42 -3.95
CA GLU A 99 -5.72 -15.62 -4.73
C GLU A 99 -6.74 -15.30 -5.79
N TYR A 100 -6.57 -15.87 -6.96
CA TYR A 100 -7.54 -15.79 -8.05
C TYR A 100 -8.29 -17.10 -8.23
N LYS A 101 -9.49 -16.99 -8.81
CA LYS A 101 -10.30 -18.11 -9.29
C LYS A 101 -10.80 -17.80 -10.70
N VAL A 102 -10.72 -18.80 -11.57
CA VAL A 102 -11.22 -18.71 -12.94
C VAL A 102 -12.26 -19.79 -13.13
N ASP A 103 -13.49 -19.38 -13.47
CA ASP A 103 -14.66 -20.27 -13.63
C ASP A 103 -14.86 -21.24 -12.46
N GLY A 104 -14.58 -20.77 -11.23
CA GLY A 104 -14.70 -21.56 -10.00
C GLY A 104 -13.48 -22.40 -9.64
N GLN A 105 -12.47 -22.51 -10.49
CA GLN A 105 -11.19 -23.14 -10.19
C GLN A 105 -10.31 -22.16 -9.39
N GLY A 106 -10.01 -22.46 -8.14
CA GLY A 106 -9.22 -21.65 -7.22
C GLY A 106 -7.73 -21.98 -7.22
N GLU A 107 -7.03 -21.42 -6.24
CA GLU A 107 -5.57 -21.57 -6.01
C GLU A 107 -4.72 -21.07 -7.17
N ILE A 108 -5.21 -20.08 -7.92
CA ILE A 108 -4.51 -19.49 -9.04
C ILE A 108 -3.76 -18.24 -8.57
N LYS A 109 -2.43 -18.24 -8.68
CA LYS A 109 -1.59 -17.09 -8.34
C LYS A 109 -1.54 -16.07 -9.48
N GLU A 110 -1.48 -16.53 -10.72
CA GLU A 110 -1.36 -15.70 -11.91
C GLU A 110 -2.35 -16.17 -13.00
N PRO A 111 -3.49 -15.47 -13.15
CA PRO A 111 -4.52 -15.87 -14.10
C PRO A 111 -4.27 -15.38 -15.53
N ILE A 112 -3.24 -14.52 -15.75
CA ILE A 112 -2.94 -13.97 -17.09
C ILE A 112 -2.60 -15.10 -18.06
N GLY A 113 -3.21 -15.05 -19.24
CA GLY A 113 -3.04 -16.06 -20.26
C GLY A 113 -4.01 -17.26 -20.17
N MET A 114 -4.79 -17.36 -19.09
CA MET A 114 -5.84 -18.40 -18.98
C MET A 114 -7.12 -17.97 -19.71
N HIS A 115 -7.86 -18.95 -20.22
CA HIS A 115 -9.23 -18.72 -20.72
C HIS A 115 -10.22 -18.83 -19.56
N GLY A 116 -11.30 -18.08 -19.63
CA GLY A 116 -12.39 -18.17 -18.64
C GLY A 116 -13.36 -17.02 -18.77
N GLY A 117 -14.61 -17.27 -18.42
CA GLY A 117 -15.69 -16.30 -18.44
C GLY A 117 -15.83 -15.48 -17.17
N ARG A 118 -15.42 -16.04 -16.03
CA ARG A 118 -15.52 -15.40 -14.71
C ARG A 118 -14.16 -15.37 -14.03
N LEU A 119 -13.69 -14.17 -13.73
CA LEU A 119 -12.47 -13.95 -12.94
C LEU A 119 -12.88 -13.44 -11.56
N GLU A 120 -12.52 -14.18 -10.53
CA GLU A 120 -12.74 -13.83 -9.12
C GLU A 120 -11.38 -13.66 -8.43
N ALA A 121 -11.33 -12.86 -7.37
CA ALA A 121 -10.18 -12.83 -6.48
C ALA A 121 -10.60 -12.57 -5.02
N ASN A 122 -9.78 -13.10 -4.11
CA ASN A 122 -9.77 -12.71 -2.72
C ASN A 122 -8.77 -11.57 -2.53
N PHE A 123 -9.16 -10.54 -1.82
CA PHE A 123 -8.37 -9.34 -1.61
C PHE A 123 -8.12 -9.08 -0.13
N HIS A 124 -6.89 -8.71 0.18
CA HIS A 124 -6.55 -8.02 1.41
C HIS A 124 -6.67 -6.51 1.12
N VAL A 125 -7.68 -5.89 1.69
CA VAL A 125 -7.96 -4.47 1.48
C VAL A 125 -7.50 -3.68 2.69
N VAL A 126 -6.60 -2.75 2.47
CA VAL A 126 -6.06 -1.87 3.51
C VAL A 126 -6.81 -0.56 3.51
N VAL A 127 -7.34 -0.22 4.67
CA VAL A 127 -8.20 0.94 4.88
C VAL A 127 -7.56 1.88 5.90
N GLY A 128 -7.56 3.16 5.60
CA GLY A 128 -7.04 4.20 6.50
C GLY A 128 -8.06 5.27 6.84
N GLN A 129 -7.80 5.98 7.93
CA GLN A 129 -8.61 7.14 8.31
C GLN A 129 -8.30 8.33 7.42
N VAL A 130 -9.33 8.88 6.75
CA VAL A 130 -9.24 10.05 5.86
C VAL A 130 -8.59 11.25 6.56
N SER A 131 -8.90 11.48 7.84
CA SER A 131 -8.33 12.58 8.61
C SER A 131 -6.81 12.47 8.74
N SER A 132 -6.30 11.28 9.02
CA SER A 132 -4.86 11.01 9.13
C SER A 132 -4.16 11.22 7.79
N ILE A 133 -4.72 10.65 6.72
CA ILE A 133 -4.18 10.79 5.35
C ILE A 133 -4.14 12.26 4.92
N LYS A 134 -5.21 13.02 5.17
CA LYS A 134 -5.27 14.45 4.87
C LYS A 134 -4.27 15.27 5.68
N ASN A 135 -4.06 14.94 6.95
CA ASN A 135 -3.07 15.60 7.80
C ASN A 135 -1.65 15.36 7.28
N ILE A 136 -1.33 14.12 6.90
CA ILE A 136 -0.05 13.76 6.25
C ILE A 136 0.14 14.59 4.98
N GLY A 137 -0.83 14.57 4.07
CA GLY A 137 -0.77 15.33 2.82
C GLY A 137 -0.60 16.83 3.05
N ARG A 138 -1.24 17.40 4.09
CA ARG A 138 -1.05 18.79 4.47
C ARG A 138 0.39 19.07 4.95
N CYS A 139 0.97 18.20 5.77
CA CYS A 139 2.36 18.36 6.22
C CYS A 139 3.34 18.33 5.05
N ILE A 140 3.19 17.37 4.13
CA ILE A 140 4.01 17.24 2.92
C ILE A 140 3.91 18.50 2.06
N LYS A 141 2.70 18.94 1.76
CA LYS A 141 2.48 20.17 0.97
C LYS A 141 3.04 21.42 1.65
N SER A 142 2.89 21.54 2.97
CA SER A 142 3.43 22.67 3.74
C SER A 142 4.96 22.63 3.84
N ALA A 143 5.57 21.47 3.69
CA ALA A 143 7.02 21.33 3.57
C ALA A 143 7.56 21.68 2.15
N GLY A 144 6.68 22.05 1.21
CA GLY A 144 7.06 22.41 -0.17
C GLY A 144 7.19 21.20 -1.11
N LEU A 145 6.60 20.07 -0.76
CA LEU A 145 6.70 18.80 -1.50
C LEU A 145 5.35 18.41 -2.10
N SER A 146 5.39 17.54 -3.09
CA SER A 146 4.26 16.85 -3.70
C SER A 146 4.24 15.39 -3.24
N MET A 147 3.08 14.90 -2.81
CA MET A 147 2.88 13.50 -2.46
C MET A 147 2.48 12.72 -3.71
N ALA A 148 3.39 11.89 -4.22
CA ALA A 148 3.16 11.06 -5.40
C ALA A 148 2.23 9.88 -5.07
N SER A 149 2.43 9.23 -3.92
CA SER A 149 1.60 8.13 -3.44
C SER A 149 1.77 7.90 -1.94
N ILE A 150 0.83 7.16 -1.37
CA ILE A 150 0.91 6.59 -0.02
C ILE A 150 1.12 5.08 -0.14
N THR A 151 1.96 4.51 0.72
CA THR A 151 2.15 3.06 0.83
C THR A 151 2.22 2.64 2.29
N LEU A 152 1.83 1.40 2.57
CA LEU A 152 2.09 0.80 3.89
C LEU A 152 3.61 0.66 4.10
N GLU A 153 4.09 1.06 5.28
CA GLU A 153 5.50 0.91 5.63
C GLU A 153 5.99 -0.54 5.53
N PRO A 154 5.27 -1.57 6.05
CA PRO A 154 5.69 -2.96 5.88
C PRO A 154 5.80 -3.41 4.43
N LEU A 155 4.96 -2.89 3.52
CA LEU A 155 5.07 -3.20 2.10
C LEU A 155 6.34 -2.57 1.48
N ALA A 156 6.65 -1.33 1.85
CA ALA A 156 7.86 -0.67 1.39
C ALA A 156 9.13 -1.36 1.93
N SER A 157 9.17 -1.65 3.23
CA SER A 157 10.26 -2.37 3.89
C SER A 157 10.48 -3.76 3.28
N SER A 158 9.39 -4.49 2.98
CA SER A 158 9.47 -5.80 2.36
C SER A 158 10.09 -5.78 0.95
N LYS A 159 9.88 -4.69 0.20
CA LYS A 159 10.51 -4.53 -1.13
C LYS A 159 12.01 -4.26 -1.03
N ALA A 160 12.45 -3.66 0.07
CA ALA A 160 13.84 -3.31 0.28
C ALA A 160 14.69 -4.48 0.79
N VAL A 161 14.11 -5.35 1.63
CA VAL A 161 14.90 -6.34 2.40
C VAL A 161 14.53 -7.79 2.16
N LEU A 162 13.37 -8.11 1.57
CA LEU A 162 12.93 -9.49 1.33
C LEU A 162 13.06 -9.88 -0.13
N SER A 163 13.62 -11.06 -0.38
CA SER A 163 13.62 -11.69 -1.69
C SER A 163 12.25 -12.32 -2.03
N PHE A 164 12.08 -12.68 -3.28
CA PHE A 164 10.87 -13.39 -3.73
C PHE A 164 10.75 -14.77 -3.03
N GLU A 165 11.86 -15.49 -2.94
CA GLU A 165 11.95 -16.83 -2.35
C GLU A 165 11.59 -16.82 -0.86
N GLU A 166 12.01 -15.78 -0.12
CA GLU A 166 11.66 -15.62 1.29
C GLU A 166 10.16 -15.38 1.48
N LYS A 167 9.54 -14.57 0.62
CA LYS A 167 8.09 -14.35 0.63
C LYS A 167 7.30 -15.61 0.26
N GLU A 168 7.80 -16.40 -0.68
CA GLU A 168 7.21 -17.70 -1.05
C GLU A 168 7.32 -18.73 0.08
N ALA A 169 8.49 -18.86 0.68
CA ALA A 169 8.73 -19.81 1.77
C ALA A 169 7.97 -19.50 3.06
N GLY A 170 7.68 -18.22 3.27
CA GLY A 170 7.06 -17.70 4.47
C GLY A 170 8.04 -16.98 5.38
N VAL A 171 7.80 -15.71 5.63
CA VAL A 171 8.66 -14.84 6.44
C VAL A 171 7.85 -13.83 7.24
N ALA A 172 8.27 -13.58 8.47
CA ALA A 172 7.78 -12.48 9.28
C ALA A 172 8.78 -11.31 9.23
N LEU A 173 8.32 -10.17 8.72
CA LEU A 173 9.06 -8.92 8.70
C LEU A 173 8.67 -8.10 9.94
N ILE A 174 9.65 -7.76 10.76
CA ILE A 174 9.45 -6.93 11.93
C ILE A 174 10.22 -5.63 11.71
N ASP A 175 9.50 -4.52 11.69
CA ASP A 175 10.06 -3.17 11.57
C ASP A 175 9.98 -2.51 12.96
N ILE A 176 11.15 -2.23 13.54
CA ILE A 176 11.27 -1.67 14.88
C ILE A 176 11.70 -0.22 14.76
N GLY A 177 10.74 0.68 14.89
CA GLY A 177 10.94 2.12 14.86
C GLY A 177 11.25 2.71 16.24
N GLY A 178 11.30 4.04 16.32
CA GLY A 178 11.54 4.77 17.57
C GLY A 178 10.34 4.79 18.53
N GLY A 179 9.13 4.51 18.04
CA GLY A 179 7.90 4.58 18.83
C GLY A 179 6.86 3.52 18.48
N THR A 180 7.03 2.84 17.35
CA THR A 180 6.14 1.78 16.88
C THR A 180 6.95 0.54 16.50
N THR A 181 6.28 -0.58 16.49
CA THR A 181 6.79 -1.83 15.91
C THR A 181 5.72 -2.38 15.00
N ASP A 182 6.06 -2.55 13.72
CA ASP A 182 5.16 -3.03 12.70
C ASP A 182 5.53 -4.47 12.31
N LEU A 183 4.52 -5.31 12.15
CA LEU A 183 4.67 -6.72 11.78
C LEU A 183 3.95 -6.98 10.46
N ALA A 184 4.64 -7.58 9.52
CA ALA A 184 4.05 -8.13 8.30
C ALA A 184 4.46 -9.60 8.14
N ILE A 185 3.51 -10.43 7.78
CA ILE A 185 3.73 -11.85 7.53
C ILE A 185 3.46 -12.11 6.06
N PHE A 186 4.44 -12.72 5.41
CA PHE A 186 4.34 -13.14 4.01
C PHE A 186 4.37 -14.65 3.94
N LYS A 187 3.57 -15.23 3.08
CA LYS A 187 3.57 -16.64 2.72
C LYS A 187 3.00 -16.80 1.31
N ASP A 188 3.56 -17.73 0.56
CA ASP A 188 3.16 -17.99 -0.84
C ASP A 188 3.23 -16.73 -1.73
N GLY A 189 4.13 -15.78 -1.41
CA GLY A 189 4.31 -14.51 -2.10
C GLY A 189 3.34 -13.40 -1.71
N ILE A 190 2.35 -13.67 -0.85
CA ILE A 190 1.29 -12.74 -0.41
C ILE A 190 1.45 -12.31 1.05
N ILE A 191 0.88 -11.15 1.42
CA ILE A 191 0.91 -10.57 2.76
C ILE A 191 -0.43 -10.85 3.47
#